data_2f074151ea4c27c855e8d34974b19939
#
_entry.id   2f074151ea4c27c855e8d34974b19939
#
_cell.length_a   1.000
_cell.length_b   1.000
_cell.length_c   1.000
_cell.angle_alpha   90.00
_cell.angle_beta   90.00
_cell.angle_gamma   90.00
#
_symmetry.space_group_name_H-M   'P 1'
#
loop_
_entity.id
_entity.type
_entity.pdbx_description
1 polymer ?
#
loop_
_entity_poly.entity_id
_entity_poly.type
_entity_poly.pdbx_seq_one_letter_code
_entity_poly.pdbx_strand_id
1 'polypeptide(L)'
;YWIPSLGQSCIANDILIEKILNTDETFLFTYRGNPTHKHINEYLEKNGIDYKLVSNDHPHVSRKHFRCFKTWQNFKNDKVSKRQIMDYWPLMGKSVKVYGKGSIDHIKSLIDKEYNIHELIEIQLILPEAKKFQSFSEVVINKDLIPKIPFIKKVLANGMDTEKMPRVQHDTIHKVKGLTFDNVIVDLSVYHTE
;
A
#
# COMPACT_ATOMS: atom_id res chain seq x y z
N TYR A 1 -21.43 -10.23 -12.20
CA TYR A 1 -20.55 -11.36 -12.56
C TYR A 1 -20.58 -12.38 -11.42
N TRP A 2 -20.94 -13.61 -11.73
CA TRP A 2 -20.92 -14.71 -10.78
C TRP A 2 -19.53 -15.34 -10.80
N ILE A 3 -18.81 -15.34 -9.67
CA ILE A 3 -17.58 -16.09 -9.53
C ILE A 3 -17.96 -17.41 -8.88
N PRO A 4 -17.94 -18.53 -9.61
CA PRO A 4 -18.05 -19.83 -8.97
C PRO A 4 -16.87 -19.98 -8.00
N SER A 5 -17.13 -20.53 -6.83
CA SER A 5 -16.21 -20.68 -5.67
C SER A 5 -14.74 -20.58 -6.04
N LEU A 6 -13.98 -19.75 -5.36
CA LEU A 6 -12.55 -19.41 -5.60
C LEU A 6 -11.60 -20.60 -5.89
N GLY A 7 -12.13 -21.80 -5.99
CA GLY A 7 -11.41 -23.04 -6.28
C GLY A 7 -11.54 -23.56 -7.72
N GLN A 8 -12.35 -22.99 -8.60
CA GLN A 8 -12.69 -23.68 -9.87
C GLN A 8 -12.52 -22.92 -11.17
N SER A 9 -12.08 -21.67 -11.25
CA SER A 9 -11.74 -21.11 -12.55
C SER A 9 -10.62 -20.07 -12.54
N CYS A 10 -9.42 -20.47 -12.90
CA CYS A 10 -8.28 -19.57 -13.16
C CYS A 10 -8.61 -18.52 -14.24
N ILE A 11 -9.40 -18.86 -15.25
CA ILE A 11 -9.69 -18.00 -16.41
C ILE A 11 -10.58 -16.80 -16.01
N ALA A 12 -11.59 -17.01 -15.17
CA ALA A 12 -12.45 -15.91 -14.72
C ALA A 12 -11.70 -14.93 -13.79
N ASN A 13 -10.70 -15.41 -13.07
CA ASN A 13 -9.87 -14.60 -12.17
C ASN A 13 -8.93 -13.68 -12.95
N ASP A 14 -8.29 -14.14 -13.99
CA ASP A 14 -7.37 -13.33 -14.80
C ASP A 14 -8.10 -12.20 -15.53
N ILE A 15 -9.28 -12.49 -16.11
CA ILE A 15 -10.13 -11.49 -16.76
C ILE A 15 -10.59 -10.42 -15.75
N LEU A 16 -10.96 -10.80 -14.53
CA LEU A 16 -11.37 -9.85 -13.50
C LEU A 16 -10.20 -8.96 -13.06
N ILE A 17 -9.03 -9.55 -12.84
CA ILE A 17 -7.82 -8.79 -12.49
C ILE A 17 -7.45 -7.82 -13.60
N GLU A 18 -7.45 -8.29 -14.86
CA GLU A 18 -7.16 -7.45 -16.02
C GLU A 18 -8.16 -6.28 -16.10
N LYS A 19 -9.46 -6.54 -15.90
CA LYS A 19 -10.47 -5.49 -15.85
C LYS A 19 -10.21 -4.49 -14.72
N ILE A 20 -9.90 -4.95 -13.50
CA ILE A 20 -9.59 -4.08 -12.37
C ILE A 20 -8.37 -3.20 -12.68
N LEU A 21 -7.34 -3.72 -13.32
CA LEU A 21 -6.11 -2.96 -13.59
C LEU A 21 -6.30 -1.94 -14.72
N ASN A 22 -7.10 -2.27 -15.73
CA ASN A 22 -7.18 -1.50 -16.98
C ASN A 22 -8.39 -0.55 -17.06
N THR A 23 -9.25 -0.48 -16.05
CA THR A 23 -10.39 0.45 -16.03
C THR A 23 -10.34 1.37 -14.80
N ASP A 24 -11.06 2.49 -14.88
CA ASP A 24 -11.27 3.39 -13.72
C ASP A 24 -12.56 3.07 -12.95
N GLU A 25 -13.21 1.97 -13.28
CA GLU A 25 -14.42 1.52 -12.62
C GLU A 25 -14.20 1.15 -11.15
N THR A 26 -15.24 1.27 -10.35
CA THR A 26 -15.27 0.84 -8.97
C THR A 26 -15.71 -0.62 -8.85
N PHE A 27 -15.13 -1.35 -7.90
CA PHE A 27 -15.39 -2.77 -7.69
C PHE A 27 -15.74 -3.03 -6.23
N LEU A 28 -16.82 -3.76 -6.02
CA LEU A 28 -17.22 -4.25 -4.72
C LEU A 28 -17.17 -5.77 -4.68
N PHE A 29 -16.36 -6.32 -3.79
CA PHE A 29 -16.44 -7.74 -3.42
C PHE A 29 -17.31 -7.87 -2.18
N THR A 30 -18.38 -8.66 -2.27
CA THR A 30 -19.26 -8.88 -1.15
C THR A 30 -19.47 -10.37 -0.87
N TYR A 31 -19.63 -10.73 0.39
CA TYR A 31 -19.66 -12.09 0.86
C TYR A 31 -20.59 -12.23 2.08
N ARG A 32 -20.97 -13.47 2.39
CA ARG A 32 -21.93 -13.75 3.45
C ARG A 32 -21.31 -13.76 4.86
N GLY A 33 -20.08 -14.20 5.02
CA GLY A 33 -19.48 -14.43 6.32
C GLY A 33 -17.99 -14.13 6.45
N ASN A 34 -17.52 -14.00 7.69
CA ASN A 34 -16.15 -13.64 8.00
C ASN A 34 -15.04 -14.56 7.43
N PRO A 35 -15.22 -15.89 7.30
CA PRO A 35 -14.16 -16.72 6.72
C PRO A 35 -13.75 -16.27 5.31
N THR A 36 -14.72 -15.85 4.49
CA THR A 36 -14.47 -15.39 3.13
C THR A 36 -13.65 -14.08 3.08
N HIS A 37 -13.74 -13.25 4.12
CA HIS A 37 -12.95 -12.02 4.24
C HIS A 37 -11.45 -12.28 4.06
N LYS A 38 -10.92 -13.32 4.69
CA LYS A 38 -9.50 -13.68 4.61
C LYS A 38 -9.10 -14.07 3.18
N HIS A 39 -9.93 -14.88 2.51
CA HIS A 39 -9.66 -15.32 1.13
C HIS A 39 -9.69 -14.15 0.14
N ILE A 40 -10.60 -13.20 0.30
CA ILE A 40 -10.64 -12.01 -0.55
C ILE A 40 -9.40 -11.15 -0.32
N ASN A 41 -8.98 -10.94 0.92
CA ASN A 41 -7.74 -10.22 1.22
C ASN A 41 -6.53 -10.91 0.56
N GLU A 42 -6.37 -12.22 0.78
CA GLU A 42 -5.28 -12.99 0.19
C GLU A 42 -5.30 -12.92 -1.35
N TYR A 43 -6.48 -12.97 -1.95
CA TYR A 43 -6.64 -12.84 -3.39
C TYR A 43 -6.20 -11.46 -3.90
N LEU A 44 -6.67 -10.39 -3.28
CA LEU A 44 -6.32 -9.02 -3.66
C LEU A 44 -4.82 -8.75 -3.41
N GLU A 45 -4.28 -9.21 -2.29
CA GLU A 45 -2.85 -9.08 -1.95
C GLU A 45 -1.96 -9.86 -2.91
N LYS A 46 -2.34 -11.10 -3.24
CA LYS A 46 -1.62 -11.95 -4.20
C LYS A 46 -1.51 -11.28 -5.57
N ASN A 47 -2.57 -10.59 -5.99
CA ASN A 47 -2.64 -9.92 -7.28
C ASN A 47 -2.18 -8.46 -7.25
N GLY A 48 -1.78 -7.93 -6.10
CA GLY A 48 -1.32 -6.54 -5.96
C GLY A 48 -2.41 -5.52 -6.26
N ILE A 49 -3.63 -5.79 -5.83
CA ILE A 49 -4.78 -4.90 -5.97
C ILE A 49 -4.97 -4.11 -4.68
N ASP A 50 -4.84 -2.79 -4.77
CA ASP A 50 -5.08 -1.91 -3.62
C ASP A 50 -6.57 -1.86 -3.27
N TYR A 51 -6.89 -2.01 -1.97
CA TYR A 51 -8.27 -2.15 -1.49
C TYR A 51 -8.51 -1.55 -0.11
N LYS A 52 -9.79 -1.39 0.23
CA LYS A 52 -10.24 -1.06 1.59
C LYS A 52 -11.50 -1.85 1.97
N LEU A 53 -11.78 -1.93 3.26
CA LEU A 53 -13.08 -2.35 3.76
C LEU A 53 -14.10 -1.21 3.62
N VAL A 54 -15.33 -1.54 3.26
CA VAL A 54 -16.43 -0.55 3.23
C VAL A 54 -16.69 0.00 4.64
N SER A 55 -16.64 -0.86 5.66
CA SER A 55 -16.85 -0.49 7.06
C SER A 55 -15.66 0.23 7.71
N ASN A 56 -14.58 0.41 7.00
CA ASN A 56 -13.37 1.06 7.49
C ASN A 56 -12.92 2.13 6.49
N ASP A 57 -12.89 3.39 6.92
CA ASP A 57 -12.43 4.51 6.09
C ASP A 57 -10.93 4.44 5.75
N HIS A 58 -10.20 3.51 6.37
CA HIS A 58 -8.78 3.35 6.12
C HIS A 58 -8.51 2.24 5.09
N PRO A 59 -7.69 2.49 4.07
CA PRO A 59 -7.24 1.47 3.13
C PRO A 59 -6.37 0.43 3.86
N HIS A 60 -6.25 -0.77 3.27
CA HIS A 60 -5.40 -1.84 3.80
C HIS A 60 -3.95 -1.40 4.03
N VAL A 61 -3.41 -0.62 3.10
CA VAL A 61 -2.14 0.08 3.26
C VAL A 61 -2.37 1.59 3.13
N SER A 62 -1.93 2.36 4.11
CA SER A 62 -2.10 3.81 4.08
C SER A 62 -1.37 4.46 2.90
N ARG A 63 -1.95 5.51 2.34
CA ARG A 63 -1.33 6.31 1.26
C ARG A 63 0.08 6.77 1.63
N LYS A 64 0.29 7.12 2.90
CA LYS A 64 1.60 7.49 3.43
C LYS A 64 2.64 6.40 3.27
N HIS A 65 2.30 5.13 3.48
CA HIS A 65 3.23 4.02 3.32
C HIS A 65 3.67 3.82 1.86
N PHE A 66 2.75 3.98 0.91
CA PHE A 66 3.08 3.97 -0.52
C PHE A 66 4.03 5.10 -0.88
N ARG A 67 3.73 6.34 -0.44
CA ARG A 67 4.62 7.49 -0.67
C ARG A 67 6.00 7.28 -0.07
N CYS A 68 6.06 6.77 1.16
CA CYS A 68 7.35 6.49 1.82
C CYS A 68 8.17 5.44 1.07
N PHE A 69 7.52 4.40 0.56
CA PHE A 69 8.22 3.38 -0.24
C PHE A 69 8.74 3.96 -1.57
N LYS A 70 7.93 4.74 -2.29
CA LYS A 70 8.37 5.47 -3.49
C LYS A 70 9.55 6.41 -3.19
N THR A 71 9.46 7.18 -2.11
CA THR A 71 10.53 8.08 -1.67
C THR A 71 11.82 7.31 -1.41
N TRP A 72 11.74 6.15 -0.74
CA TRP A 72 12.90 5.29 -0.54
C TRP A 72 13.53 4.80 -1.84
N GLN A 73 12.73 4.41 -2.82
CA GLN A 73 13.23 4.01 -4.14
C GLN A 73 13.95 5.18 -4.83
N ASN A 74 13.40 6.39 -4.75
CA ASN A 74 14.01 7.59 -5.33
C ASN A 74 15.31 7.97 -4.62
N PHE A 75 15.38 7.83 -3.29
CA PHE A 75 16.60 8.08 -2.53
C PHE A 75 17.83 7.35 -3.04
N LYS A 76 17.64 6.16 -3.60
CA LYS A 76 18.76 5.36 -4.14
C LYS A 76 19.26 5.85 -5.48
N ASN A 77 18.35 6.37 -6.29
CA ASN A 77 18.59 6.55 -7.73
C ASN A 77 18.50 8.02 -8.16
N ASP A 78 17.91 8.90 -7.32
CA ASP A 78 17.50 10.23 -7.73
C ASP A 78 17.45 11.20 -6.53
N LYS A 79 16.78 12.33 -6.73
CA LYS A 79 16.55 13.35 -5.72
C LYS A 79 15.16 13.24 -5.10
N VAL A 80 15.03 13.72 -3.89
CA VAL A 80 13.77 13.77 -3.14
C VAL A 80 13.49 15.18 -2.67
N SER A 81 12.24 15.61 -2.72
CA SER A 81 11.82 16.92 -2.24
C SER A 81 11.81 16.96 -0.71
N LYS A 82 11.92 18.17 -0.14
CA LYS A 82 11.75 18.41 1.30
C LYS A 82 10.45 17.79 1.84
N ARG A 83 9.33 17.89 1.10
CA ARG A 83 8.03 17.31 1.49
C ARG A 83 8.11 15.78 1.60
N GLN A 84 8.74 15.12 0.63
CA GLN A 84 8.94 13.67 0.66
C GLN A 84 9.79 13.25 1.86
N ILE A 85 10.85 14.00 2.17
CA ILE A 85 11.68 13.77 3.35
C ILE A 85 10.84 13.86 4.63
N MET A 86 10.01 14.91 4.77
CA MET A 86 9.13 15.08 5.93
C MET A 86 8.12 13.93 6.08
N ASP A 87 7.52 13.46 5.00
CA ASP A 87 6.58 12.34 5.01
C ASP A 87 7.26 11.02 5.41
N TYR A 88 8.48 10.80 4.93
CA TYR A 88 9.25 9.59 5.16
C TYR A 88 9.92 9.57 6.55
N TRP A 89 10.30 10.73 7.08
CA TRP A 89 11.07 10.87 8.30
C TRP A 89 10.53 10.08 9.50
N PRO A 90 9.22 10.12 9.82
CA PRO A 90 8.67 9.36 10.94
C PRO A 90 8.82 7.84 10.84
N LEU A 91 8.96 7.32 9.63
CA LEU A 91 9.07 5.88 9.36
C LEU A 91 10.52 5.38 9.30
N MET A 92 11.50 6.30 9.21
CA MET A 92 12.91 5.94 9.19
C MET A 92 13.38 5.44 10.55
N GLY A 93 14.13 4.34 10.55
CA GLY A 93 14.74 3.74 11.72
C GLY A 93 15.95 4.54 12.26
N LYS A 94 16.37 4.19 13.47
CA LYS A 94 17.55 4.77 14.13
C LYS A 94 18.85 4.50 13.35
N SER A 95 18.89 3.42 12.61
CA SER A 95 20.02 3.03 11.77
C SER A 95 20.25 3.94 10.56
N VAL A 96 19.27 4.78 10.22
CA VAL A 96 19.31 5.61 9.02
C VAL A 96 19.43 7.09 9.38
N LYS A 97 18.70 7.56 10.38
CA LYS A 97 18.64 8.99 10.73
C LYS A 97 19.56 9.36 11.89
N VAL A 98 20.13 10.54 11.82
CA VAL A 98 20.82 11.14 12.96
C VAL A 98 19.79 11.47 14.04
N TYR A 99 19.99 10.93 15.24
CA TYR A 99 19.11 11.13 16.38
C TYR A 99 19.49 12.37 17.16
N GLY A 100 18.53 13.25 17.39
CA GLY A 100 18.70 14.40 18.25
C GLY A 100 17.41 15.22 18.36
N LYS A 101 17.27 15.96 19.44
CA LYS A 101 16.26 17.01 19.56
C LYS A 101 16.46 17.98 18.40
N GLY A 102 15.51 18.10 17.50
CA GLY A 102 15.57 19.09 16.42
C GLY A 102 15.66 18.54 15.00
N SER A 103 15.75 17.21 14.79
CA SER A 103 15.81 16.69 13.41
C SER A 103 14.58 17.06 12.56
N ILE A 104 13.37 17.14 13.12
CA ILE A 104 12.18 17.60 12.42
C ILE A 104 12.24 19.10 12.15
N ASP A 105 12.69 19.88 13.13
CA ASP A 105 12.85 21.33 12.97
C ASP A 105 13.97 21.65 12.00
N HIS A 106 15.02 20.85 11.98
CA HIS A 106 16.07 20.95 10.96
C HIS A 106 15.53 20.69 9.57
N ILE A 107 14.67 19.65 9.36
CA ILE A 107 14.02 19.41 8.06
C ILE A 107 13.12 20.59 7.68
N LYS A 108 12.38 21.16 8.64
CA LYS A 108 11.55 22.34 8.39
C LYS A 108 12.36 23.56 7.96
N SER A 109 13.58 23.72 8.50
CA SER A 109 14.49 24.82 8.16
C SER A 109 15.22 24.64 6.82
N LEU A 110 15.18 23.44 6.22
CA LEU A 110 15.78 23.21 4.91
C LEU A 110 15.18 24.13 3.85
N ILE A 111 16.02 24.53 2.90
CA ILE A 111 15.56 25.22 1.69
C ILE A 111 14.61 24.29 0.91
N ASP A 112 13.58 24.86 0.28
CA ASP A 112 12.65 24.09 -0.54
C ASP A 112 13.30 23.78 -1.90
N LYS A 113 14.02 22.68 -1.95
CA LYS A 113 14.68 22.11 -3.13
C LYS A 113 14.63 20.58 -3.07
N GLU A 114 15.13 19.95 -4.09
CA GLU A 114 15.38 18.52 -4.11
C GLU A 114 16.76 18.20 -3.53
N TYR A 115 16.85 17.10 -2.79
CA TYR A 115 18.04 16.62 -2.11
C TYR A 115 18.38 15.20 -2.53
N ASN A 116 19.65 14.93 -2.78
CA ASN A 116 20.14 13.55 -2.90
C ASN A 116 20.64 13.04 -1.54
N ILE A 117 20.91 11.74 -1.45
CA ILE A 117 21.33 11.10 -0.20
C ILE A 117 22.67 11.66 0.31
N HIS A 118 23.58 12.09 -0.56
CA HIS A 118 24.87 12.65 -0.17
C HIS A 118 24.69 14.00 0.52
N GLU A 119 23.87 14.89 -0.05
CA GLU A 119 23.55 16.19 0.54
C GLU A 119 22.91 16.00 1.94
N LEU A 120 22.03 15.02 2.11
CA LEU A 120 21.39 14.75 3.40
C LEU A 120 22.35 14.19 4.44
N ILE A 121 23.40 13.49 4.01
CA ILE A 121 24.48 13.06 4.90
C ILE A 121 25.37 14.25 5.30
N GLU A 122 25.73 15.12 4.35
CA GLU A 122 26.55 16.30 4.58
C GLU A 122 25.91 17.25 5.60
N ILE A 123 24.60 17.47 5.49
CA ILE A 123 23.84 18.26 6.48
C ILE A 123 23.45 17.47 7.74
N GLN A 124 24.00 16.29 7.94
CA GLN A 124 23.84 15.45 9.13
C GLN A 124 22.38 15.07 9.43
N LEU A 125 21.54 14.95 8.44
CA LEU A 125 20.19 14.41 8.62
C LEU A 125 20.15 12.88 8.56
N ILE A 126 20.95 12.29 7.68
CA ILE A 126 21.02 10.84 7.44
C ILE A 126 22.42 10.34 7.78
N LEU A 127 22.50 9.17 8.39
CA LEU A 127 23.76 8.52 8.70
C LEU A 127 24.45 8.01 7.42
N PRO A 128 25.79 8.06 7.34
CA PRO A 128 26.53 7.53 6.18
C PRO A 128 26.24 6.06 5.88
N GLU A 129 25.92 5.27 6.92
CA GLU A 129 25.56 3.87 6.83
C GLU A 129 24.28 3.62 6.03
N ALA A 130 23.42 4.62 5.91
CA ALA A 130 22.18 4.54 5.13
C ALA A 130 22.42 4.16 3.67
N LYS A 131 23.59 4.47 3.10
CA LYS A 131 23.99 4.07 1.75
C LYS A 131 24.13 2.56 1.58
N LYS A 132 24.39 1.83 2.65
CA LYS A 132 24.62 0.37 2.62
C LYS A 132 23.32 -0.43 2.56
N PHE A 133 22.21 0.14 3.02
CA PHE A 133 20.94 -0.58 3.05
C PHE A 133 20.37 -0.83 1.64
N GLN A 134 20.06 -2.07 1.37
CA GLN A 134 19.55 -2.52 0.07
C GLN A 134 18.03 -2.61 0.05
N SER A 135 17.41 -2.81 1.22
CA SER A 135 15.99 -3.07 1.37
C SER A 135 15.29 -1.99 2.19
N PHE A 136 14.06 -1.66 1.81
CA PHE A 136 13.19 -0.77 2.59
C PHE A 136 12.92 -1.31 4.00
N SER A 137 12.87 -2.64 4.17
CA SER A 137 12.69 -3.28 5.48
C SER A 137 13.82 -3.02 6.46
N GLU A 138 15.04 -2.73 5.99
CA GLU A 138 16.20 -2.43 6.84
C GLU A 138 16.14 -1.02 7.41
N VAL A 139 15.41 -0.13 6.76
CA VAL A 139 15.37 1.30 7.10
C VAL A 139 14.08 1.74 7.78
N VAL A 140 13.04 0.91 7.76
CA VAL A 140 11.74 1.25 8.34
C VAL A 140 11.64 0.78 9.80
N ILE A 141 11.07 1.63 10.65
CA ILE A 141 10.89 1.34 12.10
C ILE A 141 9.62 0.51 12.35
N ASN A 142 8.58 0.70 11.54
CA ASN A 142 7.29 0.08 11.78
C ASN A 142 7.32 -1.39 11.36
N LYS A 143 7.37 -2.27 12.36
CA LYS A 143 7.39 -3.73 12.14
C LYS A 143 6.12 -4.24 11.43
N ASP A 144 4.97 -3.57 11.62
CA ASP A 144 3.71 -3.95 10.96
C ASP A 144 3.71 -3.63 9.46
N LEU A 145 4.60 -2.75 9.02
CA LEU A 145 4.76 -2.41 7.62
C LEU A 145 5.60 -3.45 6.86
N ILE A 146 6.53 -4.11 7.55
CA ILE A 146 7.46 -5.07 6.91
C ILE A 146 6.73 -6.18 6.16
N PRO A 147 5.72 -6.87 6.73
CA PRO A 147 4.96 -7.90 6.03
C PRO A 147 4.19 -7.37 4.82
N LYS A 148 3.87 -6.08 4.78
CA LYS A 148 3.12 -5.44 3.70
C LYS A 148 3.99 -4.97 2.52
N ILE A 149 5.31 -4.99 2.67
CA ILE A 149 6.24 -4.53 1.62
C ILE A 149 6.08 -5.30 0.30
N PRO A 150 5.95 -6.65 0.29
CA PRO A 150 5.72 -7.38 -0.96
C PRO A 150 4.43 -6.95 -1.67
N PHE A 151 3.37 -6.70 -0.92
CA PHE A 151 2.10 -6.18 -1.44
C PHE A 151 2.28 -4.77 -2.03
N ILE A 152 2.91 -3.85 -1.29
CA ILE A 152 3.20 -2.49 -1.77
C ILE A 152 3.94 -2.53 -3.11
N LYS A 153 4.97 -3.38 -3.22
CA LYS A 153 5.73 -3.56 -4.48
C LYS A 153 4.84 -3.98 -5.64
N LYS A 154 3.96 -4.96 -5.41
CA LYS A 154 3.04 -5.45 -6.45
C LYS A 154 2.04 -4.39 -6.89
N VAL A 155 1.42 -3.67 -5.94
CA VAL A 155 0.48 -2.57 -6.24
C VAL A 155 1.14 -1.52 -7.12
N LEU A 156 2.38 -1.12 -6.77
CA LEU A 156 3.15 -0.15 -7.54
C LEU A 156 3.56 -0.68 -8.92
N ALA A 157 3.96 -1.96 -9.00
CA ALA A 157 4.30 -2.60 -10.27
C ALA A 157 3.10 -2.70 -11.23
N ASN A 158 1.90 -2.84 -10.68
CA ASN A 158 0.65 -2.82 -11.43
C ASN A 158 0.22 -1.40 -11.87
N GLY A 159 0.98 -0.36 -11.53
CA GLY A 159 0.66 1.02 -11.91
C GLY A 159 -0.58 1.61 -11.24
N MET A 160 -1.08 1.01 -10.16
CA MET A 160 -2.27 1.53 -9.49
C MET A 160 -2.04 2.91 -8.89
N ASP A 161 -3.06 3.78 -8.98
CA ASP A 161 -3.02 5.12 -8.37
C ASP A 161 -3.11 5.02 -6.85
N THR A 162 -1.97 5.14 -6.20
CA THR A 162 -1.84 5.05 -4.75
C THR A 162 -2.00 6.39 -4.01
N GLU A 163 -2.31 7.46 -4.71
CA GLU A 163 -2.62 8.77 -4.09
C GLU A 163 -4.11 8.91 -3.79
N LYS A 164 -4.95 8.28 -4.60
CA LYS A 164 -6.41 8.24 -4.39
C LYS A 164 -6.82 7.09 -3.48
N MET A 165 -8.05 7.14 -3.00
CA MET A 165 -8.65 6.03 -2.26
C MET A 165 -8.84 4.82 -3.18
N PRO A 166 -8.70 3.58 -2.66
CA PRO A 166 -8.85 2.38 -3.47
C PRO A 166 -10.22 2.30 -4.14
N ARG A 167 -10.21 1.97 -5.43
CA ARG A 167 -11.43 1.71 -6.21
C ARG A 167 -12.05 0.35 -5.88
N VAL A 168 -11.24 -0.57 -5.39
CA VAL A 168 -11.68 -1.89 -4.94
C VAL A 168 -12.02 -1.83 -3.46
N GLN A 169 -13.23 -2.25 -3.13
CA GLN A 169 -13.70 -2.33 -1.76
C GLN A 169 -14.31 -3.70 -1.52
N HIS A 170 -14.32 -4.13 -0.27
CA HIS A 170 -15.04 -5.35 0.10
C HIS A 170 -15.64 -5.25 1.49
N ASP A 171 -16.74 -5.97 1.72
CA ASP A 171 -17.34 -6.21 3.02
C ASP A 171 -18.49 -7.23 2.91
N THR A 172 -19.09 -7.56 4.06
CA THR A 172 -20.26 -8.44 4.10
C THR A 172 -21.48 -7.79 3.43
N ILE A 173 -22.37 -8.63 2.90
CA ILE A 173 -23.60 -8.19 2.19
C ILE A 173 -24.41 -7.19 3.06
N HIS A 174 -24.46 -7.40 4.37
CA HIS A 174 -25.22 -6.50 5.26
C HIS A 174 -24.65 -5.10 5.34
N LYS A 175 -23.32 -4.96 5.28
CA LYS A 175 -22.64 -3.67 5.40
C LYS A 175 -22.62 -2.86 4.10
N VAL A 176 -22.77 -3.53 2.96
CA VAL A 176 -22.74 -2.89 1.64
C VAL A 176 -24.13 -2.57 1.09
N LYS A 177 -25.18 -2.90 1.83
CA LYS A 177 -26.56 -2.64 1.40
C LYS A 177 -26.80 -1.17 1.13
N GLY A 178 -27.29 -0.86 -0.07
CA GLY A 178 -27.61 0.52 -0.48
C GLY A 178 -26.43 1.29 -1.09
N LEU A 179 -25.26 0.68 -1.23
CA LEU A 179 -24.13 1.28 -1.94
C LEU A 179 -24.20 0.96 -3.44
N THR A 180 -23.65 1.88 -4.24
CA THR A 180 -23.59 1.75 -5.71
C THR A 180 -22.14 1.62 -6.14
N PHE A 181 -21.86 0.62 -6.99
CA PHE A 181 -20.57 0.35 -7.61
C PHE A 181 -20.78 -0.03 -9.08
N ASP A 182 -19.79 0.24 -9.93
CA ASP A 182 -19.86 -0.14 -11.33
C ASP A 182 -19.85 -1.67 -11.51
N ASN A 183 -19.14 -2.37 -10.63
CA ASN A 183 -19.03 -3.84 -10.63
C ASN A 183 -19.25 -4.38 -9.22
N VAL A 184 -20.12 -5.37 -9.11
CA VAL A 184 -20.37 -6.08 -7.85
C VAL A 184 -20.05 -7.55 -8.03
N ILE A 185 -19.14 -8.08 -7.26
CA ILE A 185 -18.71 -9.46 -7.22
C ILE A 185 -19.27 -10.09 -5.95
N VAL A 186 -20.13 -11.07 -6.07
CA VAL A 186 -20.76 -11.73 -4.93
C VAL A 186 -20.14 -13.11 -4.77
N ASP A 187 -19.49 -13.34 -3.63
CA ASP A 187 -19.04 -14.67 -3.25
C ASP A 187 -20.18 -15.39 -2.53
N LEU A 188 -20.70 -16.40 -3.20
CA LEU A 188 -21.78 -17.27 -2.71
C LEU A 188 -21.26 -18.59 -2.09
N SER A 189 -19.94 -18.73 -1.92
CA SER A 189 -19.39 -19.93 -1.29
C SER A 189 -20.00 -20.12 0.09
N VAL A 190 -20.73 -21.23 0.25
CA VAL A 190 -21.26 -21.66 1.55
C VAL A 190 -20.21 -22.58 2.16
N TYR A 191 -19.57 -22.13 3.23
CA TYR A 191 -18.75 -23.05 4.02
C TYR A 191 -19.71 -24.01 4.72
N HIS A 192 -19.77 -25.25 4.26
CA HIS A 192 -20.28 -26.33 5.07
C HIS A 192 -19.24 -26.56 6.17
N THR A 193 -19.53 -26.10 7.38
CA THR A 193 -18.85 -26.59 8.56
C THR A 193 -19.37 -28.03 8.79
N GLU A 194 -18.54 -29.02 8.42
CA GLU A 194 -18.70 -30.36 8.95
C GLU A 194 -18.41 -30.41 10.46
#